data_2f79401500ce0cb747938dbdf7ff81f1
#
_entry.id   2f79401500ce0cb747938dbdf7ff81f1
#
_cell.length_a   1.000
_cell.length_b   1.000
_cell.length_c   1.000
_cell.angle_alpha   90.00
_cell.angle_beta   90.00
_cell.angle_gamma   90.00
#
_symmetry.space_group_name_H-M   'P 1'
#
loop_
_entity.id
_entity.type
_entity.pdbx_description
1 polymer ?
#
loop_
_entity_poly.entity_id
_entity_poly.type
_entity_poly.pdbx_seq_one_letter_code
_entity_poly.pdbx_strand_id
1 'polypeptide(L)'
;MMAVCIAALSACATHTPVHTPMREGSAWTTGVEALAREVWLPAQLSAASYSRDAPYPFDQHVRNLQPSRLDPSGMAFRVDLVATGDGNETLVVAFRGSEAGSLRDIREDWVWGNLLGGQNDNALRAFDAVRARWGHDARGRPRHVVVTGHSLGGALATHISLNRPDVTSHVFNSSPRFWNMQDHANRRTSTVEYGEILKLLRLPFPEPTQLYTSLNCVFGRAPVRDHSIDQLALCLTDIAAKSGDARASASLRLLGEAANGAVPRHGRVAPQVRTTRPVNPK
;
A
#
# COMPACT_ATOMS: atom_id res chain seq x y z
N MET A 1 -36.07 27.31 -35.48
CA MET A 1 -34.84 26.46 -35.47
C MET A 1 -34.40 26.27 -34.03
N MET A 2 -34.76 25.13 -33.43
CA MET A 2 -34.36 24.75 -32.10
C MET A 2 -33.03 24.00 -32.22
N ALA A 3 -31.97 24.58 -31.62
CA ALA A 3 -30.67 23.90 -31.50
C ALA A 3 -30.77 22.91 -30.37
N VAL A 4 -30.72 21.62 -30.70
CA VAL A 4 -30.59 20.54 -29.71
C VAL A 4 -29.12 20.48 -29.27
N CYS A 5 -28.83 20.99 -28.07
CA CYS A 5 -27.57 20.74 -27.39
C CYS A 5 -27.54 19.25 -26.94
N ILE A 6 -26.89 18.40 -27.72
CA ILE A 6 -26.53 17.07 -27.27
C ILE A 6 -25.38 17.24 -26.29
N ALA A 7 -25.71 17.23 -24.99
CA ALA A 7 -24.71 17.06 -23.95
C ALA A 7 -24.13 15.66 -24.10
N ALA A 8 -22.91 15.58 -24.58
CA ALA A 8 -22.11 14.36 -24.50
C ALA A 8 -21.86 14.09 -23.03
N LEU A 9 -22.66 13.22 -22.44
CA LEU A 9 -22.34 12.55 -21.19
C LEU A 9 -21.09 11.70 -21.46
N SER A 10 -19.92 12.27 -21.23
CA SER A 10 -18.71 11.48 -21.03
C SER A 10 -19.03 10.52 -19.89
N ALA A 11 -19.35 9.30 -20.23
CA ALA A 11 -19.39 8.21 -19.30
C ALA A 11 -17.98 8.12 -18.72
N CYS A 12 -17.76 8.75 -17.55
CA CYS A 12 -16.68 8.33 -16.66
C CYS A 12 -16.94 6.84 -16.44
N ALA A 13 -16.17 6.00 -17.10
CA ALA A 13 -16.15 4.58 -16.81
C ALA A 13 -15.65 4.46 -15.39
N THR A 14 -16.58 4.52 -14.44
CA THR A 14 -16.32 4.13 -13.06
C THR A 14 -16.00 2.65 -13.13
N HIS A 15 -14.71 2.32 -13.17
CA HIS A 15 -14.31 0.94 -13.04
C HIS A 15 -14.87 0.45 -11.71
N THR A 16 -15.83 -0.44 -11.78
CA THR A 16 -16.25 -1.17 -10.59
C THR A 16 -15.05 -2.03 -10.19
N PRO A 17 -14.45 -1.80 -9.04
CA PRO A 17 -13.28 -2.56 -8.65
C PRO A 17 -13.66 -4.04 -8.62
N VAL A 18 -12.82 -4.88 -9.19
CA VAL A 18 -13.02 -6.33 -9.16
C VAL A 18 -12.78 -6.79 -7.73
N HIS A 19 -13.85 -7.20 -7.06
CA HIS A 19 -13.76 -7.83 -5.75
C HIS A 19 -13.28 -9.27 -5.93
N THR A 20 -12.06 -9.54 -5.50
CA THR A 20 -11.53 -10.90 -5.50
C THR A 20 -12.11 -11.66 -4.31
N PRO A 21 -12.78 -12.79 -4.49
CA PRO A 21 -13.21 -13.64 -3.39
C PRO A 21 -12.00 -14.00 -2.50
N MET A 22 -12.15 -13.88 -1.18
CA MET A 22 -11.03 -14.07 -0.26
C MET A 22 -10.60 -15.52 -0.16
N ARG A 23 -11.57 -16.42 -0.08
CA ARG A 23 -11.31 -17.83 0.20
C ARG A 23 -12.24 -18.74 -0.59
N GLU A 24 -11.71 -19.89 -0.93
CA GLU A 24 -12.47 -21.03 -1.43
C GLU A 24 -12.29 -22.17 -0.43
N GLY A 25 -13.31 -22.47 0.33
CA GLY A 25 -13.19 -23.37 1.48
C GLY A 25 -12.25 -22.80 2.56
N SER A 26 -11.20 -23.56 2.92
CA SER A 26 -10.17 -23.15 3.90
C SER A 26 -8.96 -22.47 3.28
N ALA A 27 -8.83 -22.51 1.94
CA ALA A 27 -7.68 -21.95 1.21
C ALA A 27 -7.96 -20.51 0.74
N TRP A 28 -6.91 -19.76 0.50
CA TRP A 28 -7.01 -18.51 -0.25
C TRP A 28 -7.31 -18.81 -1.71
N THR A 29 -8.07 -17.93 -2.37
CA THR A 29 -8.29 -18.09 -3.81
C THR A 29 -7.01 -17.81 -4.58
N THR A 30 -6.87 -18.41 -5.77
CA THR A 30 -5.72 -18.17 -6.66
C THR A 30 -5.53 -16.70 -7.00
N GLY A 31 -6.63 -15.93 -7.06
CA GLY A 31 -6.58 -14.48 -7.26
C GLY A 31 -5.92 -13.74 -6.10
N VAL A 32 -6.22 -14.14 -4.86
CA VAL A 32 -5.57 -13.57 -3.65
C VAL A 32 -4.10 -13.99 -3.58
N GLU A 33 -3.78 -15.24 -3.90
CA GLU A 33 -2.40 -15.70 -3.94
C GLU A 33 -1.56 -14.96 -4.99
N ALA A 34 -2.12 -14.74 -6.18
CA ALA A 34 -1.46 -13.97 -7.24
C ALA A 34 -1.24 -12.50 -6.80
N LEU A 35 -2.26 -11.87 -6.22
CA LEU A 35 -2.13 -10.52 -5.67
C LEU A 35 -1.07 -10.48 -4.57
N ALA A 36 -1.09 -11.43 -3.63
CA ALA A 36 -0.13 -11.47 -2.54
C ALA A 36 1.31 -11.54 -3.05
N ARG A 37 1.60 -12.37 -4.06
CA ARG A 37 2.92 -12.41 -4.72
C ARG A 37 3.32 -11.07 -5.34
N GLU A 38 2.37 -10.30 -5.85
CA GLU A 38 2.63 -8.98 -6.44
C GLU A 38 2.91 -7.91 -5.37
N VAL A 39 2.17 -7.95 -4.25
CA VAL A 39 2.10 -6.79 -3.35
C VAL A 39 2.75 -6.98 -1.98
N TRP A 40 3.25 -8.19 -1.62
CA TRP A 40 3.83 -8.42 -0.29
C TRP A 40 5.02 -7.51 0.00
N LEU A 41 5.93 -7.33 -0.97
CA LEU A 41 7.09 -6.46 -0.80
C LEU A 41 6.71 -4.96 -0.75
N PRO A 42 5.86 -4.41 -1.62
CA PRO A 42 5.27 -3.09 -1.45
C PRO A 42 4.61 -2.88 -0.09
N ALA A 43 3.92 -3.90 0.47
CA ALA A 43 3.34 -3.81 1.81
C ALA A 43 4.40 -3.69 2.90
N GLN A 44 5.47 -4.48 2.82
CA GLN A 44 6.61 -4.39 3.75
C GLN A 44 7.33 -3.04 3.63
N LEU A 45 7.52 -2.50 2.42
CA LEU A 45 8.11 -1.19 2.21
C LEU A 45 7.22 -0.07 2.78
N SER A 46 5.90 -0.23 2.67
CA SER A 46 4.95 0.67 3.33
C SER A 46 5.03 0.58 4.85
N ALA A 47 5.16 -0.61 5.43
CA ALA A 47 5.40 -0.79 6.87
C ALA A 47 6.72 -0.17 7.29
N ALA A 48 7.79 -0.41 6.53
CA ALA A 48 9.11 0.14 6.80
C ALA A 48 9.19 1.67 6.72
N SER A 49 8.23 2.33 6.05
CA SER A 49 8.17 3.79 6.04
C SER A 49 7.87 4.41 7.40
N TYR A 50 7.34 3.62 8.35
CA TYR A 50 7.08 4.04 9.74
C TYR A 50 8.24 3.74 10.70
N SER A 51 9.18 2.88 10.30
CA SER A 51 10.29 2.48 11.18
C SER A 51 11.33 3.58 11.28
N ARG A 52 11.51 4.15 12.49
CA ARG A 52 12.53 5.16 12.77
C ARG A 52 13.78 4.54 13.42
N ASP A 53 13.59 3.58 14.33
CA ASP A 53 14.62 3.13 15.25
C ASP A 53 15.16 1.72 14.97
N ALA A 54 14.45 0.93 14.16
CA ALA A 54 14.91 -0.39 13.75
C ALA A 54 14.69 -0.56 12.24
N PRO A 55 15.74 -0.88 11.48
CA PRO A 55 15.58 -1.14 10.07
C PRO A 55 14.71 -2.39 9.88
N TYR A 56 13.74 -2.29 8.99
CA TYR A 56 12.97 -3.44 8.55
C TYR A 56 13.94 -4.41 7.84
N PRO A 57 13.97 -5.70 8.18
CA PRO A 57 14.95 -6.62 7.64
C PRO A 57 14.58 -7.00 6.19
N PHE A 58 15.25 -6.38 5.26
CA PHE A 58 15.16 -6.74 3.84
C PHE A 58 16.36 -7.57 3.39
N ASP A 59 16.16 -8.37 2.37
CA ASP A 59 17.23 -9.08 1.69
C ASP A 59 18.10 -8.13 0.83
N GLN A 60 19.19 -8.66 0.29
CA GLN A 60 20.12 -7.92 -0.56
C GLN A 60 19.51 -7.36 -1.86
N HIS A 61 18.30 -7.81 -2.23
CA HIS A 61 17.60 -7.31 -3.42
C HIS A 61 16.91 -5.96 -3.17
N VAL A 62 16.82 -5.52 -1.92
CA VAL A 62 16.26 -4.23 -1.55
C VAL A 62 17.36 -3.30 -1.08
N ARG A 63 17.63 -2.27 -1.86
CA ARG A 63 18.62 -1.25 -1.55
C ARG A 63 17.95 0.06 -1.22
N ASN A 64 18.03 0.50 0.02
CA ASN A 64 17.49 1.78 0.44
C ASN A 64 18.36 2.93 -0.11
N LEU A 65 17.74 3.84 -0.85
CA LEU A 65 18.34 5.05 -1.36
C LEU A 65 18.11 6.26 -0.46
N GLN A 66 16.94 6.28 0.18
CA GLN A 66 16.54 7.34 1.09
C GLN A 66 15.66 6.75 2.20
N PRO A 67 16.09 6.79 3.46
CA PRO A 67 15.25 6.39 4.57
C PRO A 67 14.08 7.35 4.76
N SER A 68 13.01 6.88 5.40
CA SER A 68 11.84 7.71 5.69
C SER A 68 12.23 8.86 6.62
N ARG A 69 11.99 10.08 6.17
CA ARG A 69 12.19 11.30 6.96
C ARG A 69 11.03 12.24 6.74
N LEU A 70 10.64 12.94 7.80
CA LEU A 70 9.69 14.04 7.70
C LEU A 70 10.33 15.19 6.94
N ASP A 71 9.63 15.67 5.93
CA ASP A 71 9.95 16.92 5.26
C ASP A 71 9.29 18.12 5.99
N PRO A 72 9.61 19.36 5.58
CA PRO A 72 9.00 20.55 6.19
C PRO A 72 7.47 20.63 6.04
N SER A 73 6.87 19.88 5.11
CA SER A 73 5.41 19.80 4.95
C SER A 73 4.74 18.77 5.87
N GLY A 74 5.53 18.07 6.69
CA GLY A 74 5.05 16.97 7.55
C GLY A 74 4.83 15.64 6.81
N MET A 75 5.18 15.57 5.53
CA MET A 75 5.13 14.34 4.74
C MET A 75 6.41 13.52 4.96
N ALA A 76 6.28 12.20 5.01
CA ALA A 76 7.42 11.31 5.05
C ALA A 76 7.29 10.21 3.99
N PHE A 77 8.41 9.88 3.38
CA PHE A 77 8.49 8.76 2.44
C PHE A 77 9.90 8.17 2.43
N ARG A 78 10.00 6.91 2.03
CA ARG A 78 11.26 6.23 1.76
C ARG A 78 11.39 5.90 0.29
N VAL A 79 12.61 5.74 -0.17
CA VAL A 79 12.93 5.39 -1.56
C VAL A 79 13.84 4.18 -1.57
N ASP A 80 13.44 3.17 -2.33
CA ASP A 80 14.20 1.92 -2.47
C ASP A 80 14.37 1.54 -3.94
N LEU A 81 15.46 0.85 -4.25
CA LEU A 81 15.61 0.08 -5.47
C LEU A 81 15.44 -1.39 -5.15
N VAL A 82 14.58 -2.05 -5.91
CA VAL A 82 14.29 -3.47 -5.79
C VAL A 82 14.79 -4.17 -7.03
N ALA A 83 15.79 -5.06 -6.88
CA ALA A 83 16.29 -5.86 -7.98
C ALA A 83 15.23 -6.89 -8.39
N THR A 84 14.99 -7.00 -9.69
CA THR A 84 14.15 -8.03 -10.30
C THR A 84 15.04 -9.15 -10.87
N GLY A 85 14.46 -10.37 -11.02
CA GLY A 85 15.25 -11.54 -11.42
C GLY A 85 15.86 -11.47 -12.83
N ASP A 86 15.49 -10.48 -13.62
CA ASP A 86 15.97 -10.21 -14.98
C ASP A 86 17.16 -9.22 -15.05
N GLY A 87 17.71 -8.85 -13.91
CA GLY A 87 18.80 -7.86 -13.79
C GLY A 87 18.36 -6.41 -13.92
N ASN A 88 17.07 -6.14 -13.97
CA ASN A 88 16.52 -4.79 -13.88
C ASN A 88 16.27 -4.40 -12.42
N GLU A 89 16.01 -3.11 -12.19
CA GLU A 89 15.66 -2.58 -10.90
C GLU A 89 14.33 -1.81 -11.01
N THR A 90 13.46 -2.01 -10.03
CA THR A 90 12.24 -1.20 -9.84
C THR A 90 12.51 -0.13 -8.80
N LEU A 91 12.20 1.12 -9.14
CA LEU A 91 12.19 2.23 -8.18
C LEU A 91 10.89 2.20 -7.39
N VAL A 92 10.99 2.07 -6.07
CA VAL A 92 9.81 2.07 -5.18
C VAL A 92 9.84 3.28 -4.27
N VAL A 93 8.74 4.04 -4.24
CA VAL A 93 8.55 5.17 -3.34
C VAL A 93 7.40 4.85 -2.39
N ALA A 94 7.72 4.66 -1.11
CA ALA A 94 6.74 4.30 -0.08
C ALA A 94 6.40 5.51 0.79
N PHE A 95 5.18 6.02 0.64
CA PHE A 95 4.67 7.15 1.42
C PHE A 95 4.14 6.66 2.77
N ARG A 96 4.55 7.35 3.83
CA ARG A 96 4.08 7.11 5.17
C ARG A 96 2.72 7.79 5.39
N GLY A 97 1.81 7.13 6.07
CA GLY A 97 0.59 7.74 6.57
C GLY A 97 0.81 8.44 7.91
N SER A 98 -0.27 8.97 8.47
CA SER A 98 -0.26 9.59 9.80
C SER A 98 0.09 8.57 10.88
N GLU A 99 0.83 8.99 11.91
CA GLU A 99 1.14 8.18 13.10
C GLU A 99 0.00 8.25 14.13
N ALA A 100 -1.23 8.16 13.69
CA ALA A 100 -2.36 8.29 14.57
C ALA A 100 -2.43 7.12 15.57
N GLY A 101 -2.27 7.41 16.85
CA GLY A 101 -2.42 6.46 17.94
C GLY A 101 -3.87 6.22 18.35
N SER A 102 -4.82 7.02 17.84
CA SER A 102 -6.24 6.96 18.18
C SER A 102 -7.16 7.20 17.00
N LEU A 103 -8.42 6.76 17.12
CA LEU A 103 -9.52 7.04 16.19
C LEU A 103 -9.75 8.54 15.95
N ARG A 104 -9.51 9.33 16.99
CA ARG A 104 -9.67 10.77 16.95
C ARG A 104 -8.60 11.41 16.08
N ASP A 105 -7.35 10.99 16.25
CA ASP A 105 -6.21 11.50 15.48
C ASP A 105 -6.38 11.13 14.00
N ILE A 106 -6.78 9.89 13.68
CA ILE A 106 -7.08 9.46 12.30
C ILE A 106 -8.17 10.34 11.69
N ARG A 107 -9.22 10.66 12.44
CA ARG A 107 -10.34 11.48 11.95
C ARG A 107 -9.96 12.95 11.82
N GLU A 108 -9.21 13.49 12.75
CA GLU A 108 -8.73 14.87 12.72
C GLU A 108 -7.73 15.06 11.59
N ASP A 109 -6.75 14.19 11.45
CA ASP A 109 -5.80 14.19 10.34
C ASP A 109 -6.49 13.98 8.98
N TRP A 110 -7.54 13.17 8.94
CA TRP A 110 -8.33 12.97 7.73
C TRP A 110 -9.10 14.22 7.33
N VAL A 111 -9.77 14.87 8.28
CA VAL A 111 -10.55 16.09 8.02
C VAL A 111 -9.63 17.24 7.63
N TRP A 112 -8.59 17.52 8.40
CA TRP A 112 -7.71 18.68 8.18
C TRP A 112 -6.69 18.42 7.06
N GLY A 113 -6.09 17.25 7.00
CA GLY A 113 -5.13 16.88 5.97
C GLY A 113 -5.76 16.75 4.57
N ASN A 114 -7.04 16.34 4.47
CA ASN A 114 -7.76 16.23 3.22
C ASN A 114 -8.31 17.58 2.70
N LEU A 115 -8.77 18.44 3.58
CA LEU A 115 -9.38 19.72 3.21
C LEU A 115 -8.38 20.73 2.62
N LEU A 116 -7.10 20.61 2.95
CA LEU A 116 -6.12 21.64 2.59
C LEU A 116 -5.38 21.38 1.27
N GLY A 117 -5.64 20.28 0.56
CA GLY A 117 -5.11 20.03 -0.82
C GLY A 117 -3.59 20.04 -0.99
N GLY A 118 -2.87 20.80 -0.18
CA GLY A 118 -1.44 21.06 -0.34
C GLY A 118 -0.52 19.83 -0.24
N GLN A 119 -0.93 18.79 0.48
CA GLN A 119 -0.12 17.56 0.58
C GLN A 119 -0.07 16.77 -0.74
N ASN A 120 -1.12 16.83 -1.55
CA ASN A 120 -1.14 16.16 -2.86
C ASN A 120 -0.10 16.76 -3.82
N ASP A 121 -0.07 18.10 -3.89
CA ASP A 121 0.91 18.82 -4.72
C ASP A 121 2.34 18.64 -4.20
N ASN A 122 2.50 18.60 -2.87
CA ASN A 122 3.80 18.30 -2.25
C ASN A 122 4.26 16.87 -2.59
N ALA A 123 3.36 15.88 -2.54
CA ALA A 123 3.66 14.50 -2.89
C ALA A 123 4.06 14.38 -4.37
N LEU A 124 3.36 15.03 -5.29
CA LEU A 124 3.72 15.06 -6.70
C LEU A 124 5.09 15.69 -6.93
N ARG A 125 5.37 16.85 -6.32
CA ARG A 125 6.69 17.50 -6.45
C ARG A 125 7.81 16.64 -5.89
N ALA A 126 7.62 16.05 -4.71
CA ALA A 126 8.59 15.16 -4.09
C ALA A 126 8.83 13.91 -4.95
N PHE A 127 7.77 13.30 -5.47
CA PHE A 127 7.85 12.16 -6.37
C PHE A 127 8.61 12.51 -7.66
N ASP A 128 8.28 13.63 -8.30
CA ASP A 128 8.96 14.06 -9.53
C ASP A 128 10.45 14.33 -9.29
N ALA A 129 10.83 14.88 -8.14
CA ALA A 129 12.24 15.05 -7.75
C ALA A 129 12.96 13.69 -7.54
N VAL A 130 12.29 12.73 -6.89
CA VAL A 130 12.79 11.36 -6.73
C VAL A 130 12.98 10.69 -8.08
N ARG A 131 11.99 10.80 -8.97
CA ARG A 131 12.03 10.23 -10.31
C ARG A 131 13.11 10.86 -11.18
N ALA A 132 13.30 12.17 -11.13
CA ALA A 132 14.38 12.86 -11.84
C ALA A 132 15.75 12.35 -11.38
N ARG A 133 15.92 12.05 -10.10
CA ARG A 133 17.18 11.60 -9.52
C ARG A 133 17.49 10.13 -9.75
N TRP A 134 16.49 9.25 -9.65
CA TRP A 134 16.68 7.80 -9.63
C TRP A 134 15.82 7.02 -10.63
N GLY A 135 15.01 7.71 -11.44
CA GLY A 135 14.11 7.06 -12.41
C GLY A 135 14.79 6.42 -13.60
N HIS A 136 16.11 6.58 -13.74
CA HIS A 136 16.90 5.95 -14.81
C HIS A 136 18.03 5.11 -14.22
N ASP A 137 18.40 4.05 -14.90
CA ASP A 137 19.58 3.25 -14.56
C ASP A 137 20.89 3.92 -15.02
N ALA A 138 22.03 3.30 -14.72
CA ALA A 138 23.35 3.80 -15.11
C ALA A 138 23.55 3.88 -16.63
N ARG A 139 22.71 3.24 -17.42
CA ARG A 139 22.72 3.26 -18.89
C ARG A 139 21.72 4.27 -19.47
N GLY A 140 21.05 5.06 -18.61
CA GLY A 140 20.01 6.01 -19.00
C GLY A 140 18.67 5.37 -19.37
N ARG A 141 18.44 4.08 -19.11
CA ARG A 141 17.16 3.42 -19.38
C ARG A 141 16.17 3.74 -18.26
N PRO A 142 14.90 4.03 -18.58
CA PRO A 142 13.89 4.28 -17.58
C PRO A 142 13.64 3.02 -16.72
N ARG A 143 13.57 3.19 -15.41
CA ARG A 143 13.16 2.14 -14.48
C ARG A 143 11.63 2.05 -14.43
N HIS A 144 11.13 0.84 -14.18
CA HIS A 144 9.76 0.70 -13.71
C HIS A 144 9.61 1.39 -12.35
N VAL A 145 8.52 2.14 -12.18
CA VAL A 145 8.27 2.91 -10.96
C VAL A 145 7.00 2.43 -10.27
N VAL A 146 7.13 2.14 -9.00
CA VAL A 146 6.03 1.76 -8.11
C VAL A 146 5.92 2.78 -6.99
N VAL A 147 4.72 3.26 -6.75
CA VAL A 147 4.40 4.02 -5.54
C VAL A 147 3.54 3.16 -4.63
N THR A 148 3.79 3.26 -3.34
CA THR A 148 3.07 2.48 -2.33
C THR A 148 2.85 3.31 -1.08
N GLY A 149 1.93 2.87 -0.24
CA GLY A 149 1.67 3.54 1.02
C GLY A 149 0.47 2.95 1.76
N HIS A 150 0.40 3.30 3.02
CA HIS A 150 -0.64 2.87 3.93
C HIS A 150 -1.39 4.09 4.46
N SER A 151 -2.69 3.95 4.68
CA SER A 151 -3.54 5.02 5.23
C SER A 151 -3.46 6.29 4.38
N LEU A 152 -3.12 7.45 4.95
CA LEU A 152 -2.91 8.71 4.21
C LEU A 152 -1.81 8.56 3.14
N GLY A 153 -0.72 7.83 3.44
CA GLY A 153 0.33 7.54 2.47
C GLY A 153 -0.17 6.76 1.25
N GLY A 154 -1.15 5.88 1.45
CA GLY A 154 -1.86 5.18 0.38
C GLY A 154 -2.64 6.14 -0.52
N ALA A 155 -3.32 7.14 0.06
CA ALA A 155 -4.02 8.16 -0.72
C ALA A 155 -3.05 9.02 -1.54
N LEU A 156 -1.88 9.38 -0.99
CA LEU A 156 -0.84 10.12 -1.71
C LEU A 156 -0.27 9.29 -2.88
N ALA A 157 0.01 7.99 -2.66
CA ALA A 157 0.46 7.08 -3.70
C ALA A 157 -0.58 6.92 -4.83
N THR A 158 -1.86 6.78 -4.47
CA THR A 158 -2.96 6.75 -5.43
C THR A 158 -3.03 8.04 -6.24
N HIS A 159 -2.94 9.20 -5.57
CA HIS A 159 -2.94 10.51 -6.25
C HIS A 159 -1.80 10.64 -7.26
N ILE A 160 -0.60 10.18 -6.92
CA ILE A 160 0.54 10.19 -7.85
C ILE A 160 0.25 9.32 -9.06
N SER A 161 -0.23 8.10 -8.88
CA SER A 161 -0.51 7.18 -9.99
C SER A 161 -1.64 7.66 -10.90
N LEU A 162 -2.60 8.43 -10.37
CA LEU A 162 -3.64 9.08 -11.17
C LEU A 162 -3.12 10.27 -11.99
N ASN A 163 -1.98 10.86 -11.63
CA ASN A 163 -1.36 11.98 -12.34
C ASN A 163 -0.11 11.58 -13.13
N ARG A 164 0.32 10.32 -13.04
CA ARG A 164 1.49 9.75 -13.72
C ARG A 164 1.12 8.39 -14.29
N PRO A 165 0.66 8.32 -15.57
CA PRO A 165 0.07 7.13 -16.18
C PRO A 165 1.02 5.96 -16.36
N ASP A 166 2.31 6.17 -16.20
CA ASP A 166 3.36 5.15 -16.26
C ASP A 166 3.81 4.63 -14.88
N VAL A 167 3.11 5.05 -13.81
CA VAL A 167 3.42 4.67 -12.43
C VAL A 167 2.44 3.64 -11.92
N THR A 168 2.94 2.50 -11.48
CA THR A 168 2.15 1.47 -10.78
C THR A 168 1.91 1.88 -9.33
N SER A 169 0.74 1.59 -8.76
CA SER A 169 0.49 1.80 -7.33
C SER A 169 -0.07 0.57 -6.64
N HIS A 170 0.45 0.31 -5.43
CA HIS A 170 -0.06 -0.70 -4.51
C HIS A 170 -0.31 -0.05 -3.15
N VAL A 171 -1.57 0.05 -2.74
CA VAL A 171 -1.93 0.77 -1.52
C VAL A 171 -2.66 -0.12 -0.52
N PHE A 172 -2.50 0.18 0.77
CA PHE A 172 -2.93 -0.65 1.87
C PHE A 172 -3.76 0.15 2.87
N ASN A 173 -4.96 -0.33 3.21
CA ASN A 173 -5.90 0.37 4.09
C ASN A 173 -5.95 1.87 3.81
N SER A 174 -5.93 2.24 2.53
CA SER A 174 -5.80 3.62 2.07
C SER A 174 -6.95 4.48 2.54
N SER A 175 -6.69 5.73 2.93
CA SER A 175 -7.75 6.69 3.17
C SER A 175 -8.41 7.14 1.86
N PRO A 176 -9.72 7.45 1.88
CA PRO A 176 -10.40 7.96 0.69
C PRO A 176 -9.95 9.39 0.41
N ARG A 177 -9.19 9.59 -0.66
CA ARG A 177 -8.69 10.90 -1.02
C ARG A 177 -8.49 11.04 -2.53
N PHE A 178 -9.54 11.45 -3.23
CA PHE A 178 -9.58 11.40 -4.68
C PHE A 178 -10.16 12.70 -5.25
N TRP A 179 -9.27 13.65 -5.53
CA TRP A 179 -9.67 14.93 -6.13
C TRP A 179 -9.51 14.97 -7.64
N ASN A 180 -8.75 14.07 -8.23
CA ASN A 180 -8.55 14.00 -9.67
C ASN A 180 -8.70 12.56 -10.13
N MET A 181 -9.79 12.27 -10.79
CA MET A 181 -10.17 10.95 -11.27
C MET A 181 -9.87 10.84 -12.78
N GLN A 182 -8.61 11.07 -13.16
CA GLN A 182 -8.21 10.71 -14.52
C GLN A 182 -8.04 9.19 -14.60
N ASP A 183 -8.78 8.59 -15.52
CA ASP A 183 -8.68 7.15 -15.73
C ASP A 183 -7.51 6.86 -16.67
N HIS A 184 -6.48 6.24 -16.11
CA HIS A 184 -5.32 5.76 -16.82
C HIS A 184 -5.23 4.24 -16.73
N ALA A 185 -4.65 3.62 -17.74
CA ALA A 185 -4.50 2.16 -17.82
C ALA A 185 -3.40 1.59 -16.93
N ASN A 186 -2.68 2.43 -16.16
CA ASN A 186 -1.64 1.98 -15.26
C ASN A 186 -2.19 1.13 -14.11
N ARG A 187 -1.39 0.14 -13.70
CA ARG A 187 -1.76 -0.82 -12.66
C ARG A 187 -1.94 -0.12 -11.30
N ARG A 188 -3.14 -0.24 -10.71
CA ARG A 188 -3.46 0.26 -9.37
C ARG A 188 -4.20 -0.81 -8.58
N THR A 189 -3.67 -1.17 -7.42
CA THR A 189 -4.32 -2.13 -6.51
C THR A 189 -4.54 -1.51 -5.14
N SER A 190 -5.67 -1.83 -4.51
CA SER A 190 -5.99 -1.46 -3.14
C SER A 190 -6.28 -2.72 -2.34
N THR A 191 -5.46 -2.97 -1.33
CA THR A 191 -5.64 -4.11 -0.43
C THR A 191 -5.99 -3.61 0.96
N VAL A 192 -7.11 -4.08 1.49
CA VAL A 192 -7.61 -3.62 2.78
C VAL A 192 -7.89 -4.79 3.72
N GLU A 193 -7.75 -4.57 5.02
CA GLU A 193 -8.20 -5.50 6.03
C GLU A 193 -9.71 -5.37 6.23
N TYR A 194 -10.38 -6.51 6.34
CA TYR A 194 -11.82 -6.53 6.56
C TYR A 194 -12.17 -5.98 7.95
N GLY A 195 -13.06 -4.98 7.98
CA GLY A 195 -13.50 -4.38 9.24
C GLY A 195 -12.61 -3.27 9.77
N GLU A 196 -11.54 -2.90 9.03
CA GLU A 196 -10.71 -1.77 9.43
C GLU A 196 -11.49 -0.44 9.38
N ILE A 197 -11.01 0.53 10.15
CA ILE A 197 -11.76 1.74 10.51
C ILE A 197 -12.13 2.64 9.32
N LEU A 198 -11.29 2.73 8.29
CA LEU A 198 -11.53 3.63 7.16
C LEU A 198 -12.57 3.06 6.17
N LYS A 199 -13.01 1.81 6.34
CA LYS A 199 -13.99 1.18 5.45
C LYS A 199 -15.25 2.02 5.28
N LEU A 200 -15.82 2.51 6.40
CA LEU A 200 -17.02 3.34 6.37
C LEU A 200 -16.80 4.71 5.72
N LEU A 201 -15.58 5.24 5.82
CA LEU A 201 -15.23 6.53 5.24
C LEU A 201 -15.03 6.44 3.72
N ARG A 202 -14.72 5.25 3.18
CA ARG A 202 -14.57 5.03 1.74
C ARG A 202 -15.91 4.88 1.02
N LEU A 203 -16.95 4.41 1.68
CA LEU A 203 -18.23 4.08 1.06
C LEU A 203 -18.83 5.16 0.15
N PRO A 204 -18.76 6.46 0.45
CA PRO A 204 -19.34 7.48 -0.41
C PRO A 204 -18.46 7.86 -1.61
N PHE A 205 -17.22 7.35 -1.68
CA PHE A 205 -16.26 7.73 -2.71
C PHE A 205 -16.02 6.59 -3.69
N PRO A 206 -15.88 6.88 -5.00
CA PRO A 206 -15.49 5.87 -5.96
C PRO A 206 -14.06 5.40 -5.69
N GLU A 207 -13.81 4.11 -5.88
CA GLU A 207 -12.48 3.52 -5.73
C GLU A 207 -11.71 3.64 -7.05
N PRO A 208 -10.61 4.39 -7.11
CA PRO A 208 -9.88 4.63 -8.35
C PRO A 208 -8.92 3.49 -8.72
N THR A 209 -8.93 2.39 -8.00
CA THR A 209 -8.08 1.23 -8.27
C THR A 209 -8.80 0.22 -9.15
N GLN A 210 -8.05 -0.49 -10.00
CA GLN A 210 -8.63 -1.52 -10.88
C GLN A 210 -8.91 -2.81 -10.12
N LEU A 211 -8.14 -3.08 -9.06
CA LEU A 211 -8.31 -4.26 -8.23
C LEU A 211 -8.41 -3.84 -6.76
N TYR A 212 -9.57 -4.03 -6.20
CA TYR A 212 -9.84 -3.84 -4.78
C TYR A 212 -10.00 -5.20 -4.11
N THR A 213 -9.21 -5.47 -3.09
CA THR A 213 -9.24 -6.74 -2.37
C THR A 213 -9.36 -6.50 -0.87
N SER A 214 -10.40 -7.06 -0.27
CA SER A 214 -10.58 -7.07 1.18
C SER A 214 -10.13 -8.40 1.73
N LEU A 215 -9.15 -8.38 2.64
CA LEU A 215 -8.63 -9.57 3.30
C LEU A 215 -9.12 -9.65 4.75
N ASN A 216 -9.16 -10.85 5.27
CA ASN A 216 -9.42 -11.09 6.69
C ASN A 216 -8.21 -11.80 7.28
N CYS A 217 -7.14 -11.05 7.44
CA CYS A 217 -5.86 -11.50 7.96
C CYS A 217 -5.84 -11.52 9.47
N VAL A 218 -6.53 -10.58 10.08
CA VAL A 218 -6.58 -10.40 11.53
C VAL A 218 -7.98 -10.73 12.03
N PHE A 219 -8.09 -11.74 12.90
CA PHE A 219 -9.34 -12.04 13.57
C PHE A 219 -9.44 -11.22 14.85
N GLY A 220 -10.19 -10.16 14.81
CA GLY A 220 -10.46 -9.37 16.00
C GLY A 220 -11.42 -8.22 15.66
N ARG A 221 -12.30 -7.89 16.58
CA ARG A 221 -13.20 -6.74 16.45
C ARG A 221 -12.51 -5.48 16.99
N ALA A 222 -11.31 -5.19 16.54
CA ALA A 222 -10.54 -4.02 16.96
C ALA A 222 -10.17 -3.17 15.74
N PRO A 223 -11.09 -2.32 15.25
CA PRO A 223 -10.94 -1.61 13.96
C PRO A 223 -9.64 -0.80 13.80
N VAL A 224 -9.09 -0.27 14.90
CA VAL A 224 -7.82 0.46 14.89
C VAL A 224 -6.64 -0.49 14.73
N ARG A 225 -6.65 -1.64 15.42
CA ARG A 225 -5.61 -2.66 15.29
C ARG A 225 -5.65 -3.32 13.92
N ASP A 226 -6.86 -3.51 13.38
CA ASP A 226 -7.09 -4.09 12.06
C ASP A 226 -6.63 -3.12 10.94
N HIS A 227 -6.37 -1.85 11.28
CA HIS A 227 -5.74 -0.86 10.39
C HIS A 227 -4.21 -0.97 10.33
N SER A 228 -3.58 -1.90 11.06
CA SER A 228 -2.12 -2.03 11.11
C SER A 228 -1.52 -2.51 9.79
N ILE A 229 -0.58 -1.75 9.24
CA ILE A 229 0.17 -2.16 8.04
C ILE A 229 1.12 -3.32 8.34
N ASP A 230 1.71 -3.41 9.52
CA ASP A 230 2.64 -4.50 9.87
C ASP A 230 1.95 -5.87 9.80
N GLN A 231 0.72 -5.95 10.33
CA GLN A 231 -0.07 -7.18 10.31
C GLN A 231 -0.51 -7.55 8.89
N LEU A 232 -0.95 -6.57 8.12
CA LEU A 232 -1.36 -6.80 6.73
C LEU A 232 -0.16 -7.21 5.86
N ALA A 233 0.99 -6.55 6.01
CA ALA A 233 2.21 -6.89 5.29
C ALA A 233 2.70 -8.31 5.63
N LEU A 234 2.68 -8.68 6.92
CA LEU A 234 3.03 -10.03 7.35
C LEU A 234 2.09 -11.08 6.75
N CYS A 235 0.79 -10.83 6.77
CA CYS A 235 -0.21 -11.73 6.18
C CYS A 235 0.00 -11.91 4.68
N LEU A 236 0.17 -10.82 3.93
CA LEU A 236 0.44 -10.89 2.50
C LEU A 236 1.73 -11.65 2.19
N THR A 237 2.77 -11.45 3.00
CA THR A 237 4.03 -12.20 2.88
C THR A 237 3.83 -13.69 3.13
N ASP A 238 3.03 -14.07 4.15
CA ASP A 238 2.71 -15.47 4.46
C ASP A 238 1.90 -16.13 3.33
N ILE A 239 0.90 -15.42 2.77
CA ILE A 239 0.13 -15.92 1.62
C ILE A 239 1.05 -16.14 0.42
N ALA A 240 1.90 -15.16 0.09
CA ALA A 240 2.84 -15.26 -1.02
C ALA A 240 3.82 -16.42 -0.84
N ALA A 241 4.40 -16.58 0.36
CA ALA A 241 5.31 -17.68 0.70
C ALA A 241 4.64 -19.05 0.53
N LYS A 242 3.42 -19.20 1.06
CA LYS A 242 2.65 -20.45 0.95
C LYS A 242 2.20 -20.75 -0.47
N SER A 243 2.08 -19.76 -1.32
CA SER A 243 1.79 -19.91 -2.75
C SER A 243 3.05 -20.11 -3.61
N GLY A 244 4.22 -20.36 -2.99
CA GLY A 244 5.45 -20.74 -3.66
C GLY A 244 6.42 -19.60 -3.98
N ASP A 245 6.22 -18.37 -3.44
CA ASP A 245 7.18 -17.29 -3.59
C ASP A 245 8.39 -17.50 -2.67
N ALA A 246 9.53 -17.81 -3.27
CA ALA A 246 10.77 -18.10 -2.54
C ALA A 246 11.33 -16.86 -1.81
N ARG A 247 11.17 -15.66 -2.38
CA ARG A 247 11.60 -14.41 -1.73
C ARG A 247 10.73 -14.06 -0.54
N ALA A 248 9.42 -14.23 -0.66
CA ALA A 248 8.50 -14.05 0.47
C ALA A 248 8.84 -15.02 1.60
N SER A 249 9.15 -16.29 1.26
CA SER A 249 9.58 -17.32 2.24
C SER A 249 10.89 -16.91 2.93
N ALA A 250 11.86 -16.37 2.19
CA ALA A 250 13.12 -15.87 2.75
C ALA A 250 12.88 -14.66 3.66
N SER A 251 12.01 -13.74 3.24
CA SER A 251 11.63 -12.56 4.03
C SER A 251 10.98 -12.92 5.36
N LEU A 252 10.11 -13.93 5.41
CA LEU A 252 9.52 -14.42 6.67
C LEU A 252 10.60 -14.93 7.63
N ARG A 253 11.63 -15.61 7.13
CA ARG A 253 12.75 -16.06 7.99
C ARG A 253 13.51 -14.88 8.56
N LEU A 254 13.86 -13.88 7.76
CA LEU A 254 14.54 -12.65 8.22
C LEU A 254 13.71 -11.91 9.28
N LEU A 255 12.41 -11.82 9.10
CA LEU A 255 11.49 -11.20 10.07
C LEU A 255 11.47 -11.98 11.40
N GLY A 256 11.45 -13.31 11.33
CA GLY A 256 11.51 -14.19 12.50
C GLY A 256 12.85 -14.10 13.24
N GLU A 257 13.95 -14.05 12.52
CA GLU A 257 15.30 -13.88 13.09
C GLU A 257 15.46 -12.54 13.76
N ALA A 258 15.00 -11.46 13.15
CA ALA A 258 15.02 -10.12 13.72
C ALA A 258 14.17 -10.03 14.99
N ALA A 259 13.01 -10.69 15.03
CA ALA A 259 12.17 -10.74 16.22
C ALA A 259 12.82 -11.52 17.37
N ASN A 260 13.55 -12.58 17.05
CA ASN A 260 14.24 -13.42 18.05
C ASN A 260 15.58 -12.82 18.53
N GLY A 261 16.26 -12.04 17.68
CA GLY A 261 17.51 -11.35 17.99
C GLY A 261 17.33 -10.04 18.78
N ALA A 262 16.14 -9.48 18.76
CA ALA A 262 15.83 -8.31 19.58
C ALA A 262 15.54 -8.75 21.02
N VAL A 263 16.50 -8.55 21.92
CA VAL A 263 16.28 -8.64 23.39
C VAL A 263 15.02 -7.82 23.72
N PRO A 264 14.04 -8.39 24.44
CA PRO A 264 12.77 -7.73 24.68
C PRO A 264 12.97 -6.47 25.53
N ARG A 265 13.01 -5.31 24.91
CA ARG A 265 12.80 -4.03 25.57
C ARG A 265 11.31 -3.72 25.50
N HIS A 266 10.62 -4.07 26.59
CA HIS A 266 9.27 -3.66 26.97
C HIS A 266 8.17 -3.71 25.90
N GLY A 267 7.38 -4.77 25.94
CA GLY A 267 5.93 -4.71 25.68
C GLY A 267 5.44 -4.81 24.22
N ARG A 268 6.29 -5.15 23.23
CA ARG A 268 5.79 -5.52 21.91
C ARG A 268 5.61 -7.04 21.83
N VAL A 269 4.37 -7.47 21.86
CA VAL A 269 4.02 -8.86 21.51
C VAL A 269 4.42 -9.06 20.06
N ALA A 270 5.34 -10.00 19.80
CA ALA A 270 5.65 -10.44 18.45
C ALA A 270 4.35 -10.81 17.73
N PRO A 271 4.14 -10.41 16.46
CA PRO A 271 2.95 -10.77 15.72
C PRO A 271 2.88 -12.29 15.62
N GLN A 272 1.99 -12.91 16.39
CA GLN A 272 1.70 -14.32 16.24
C GLN A 272 0.88 -14.50 14.98
N VAL A 273 1.46 -15.11 13.96
CA VAL A 273 0.72 -15.66 12.83
C VAL A 273 -0.16 -16.77 13.38
N ARG A 274 -1.37 -16.44 13.80
CA ARG A 274 -2.35 -17.47 14.13
C ARG A 274 -2.86 -18.06 12.84
N THR A 275 -2.50 -19.30 12.58
CA THR A 275 -3.15 -20.12 11.56
C THR A 275 -4.63 -20.20 11.89
N THR A 276 -5.43 -19.53 11.10
CA THR A 276 -6.86 -19.36 11.33
C THR A 276 -7.63 -20.63 10.99
N ARG A 277 -8.38 -21.14 11.94
CA ARG A 277 -9.47 -22.08 11.64
C ARG A 277 -10.59 -21.37 10.88
N PRO A 278 -11.20 -22.00 9.86
CA PRO A 278 -12.29 -21.40 9.12
C PRO A 278 -13.50 -21.16 10.05
N VAL A 279 -14.04 -19.97 10.00
CA VAL A 279 -15.37 -19.68 10.58
C VAL A 279 -16.41 -20.09 9.55
N ASN A 280 -17.21 -21.09 9.88
CA ASN A 280 -18.38 -21.46 9.08
C ASN A 280 -19.39 -20.29 9.11
N PRO A 281 -19.84 -19.78 7.98
CA PRO A 281 -20.94 -18.84 7.93
C PRO A 281 -22.24 -19.62 8.26
N LYS A 282 -22.94 -19.19 9.30
CA LYS A 282 -24.38 -19.48 9.47
C LYS A 282 -25.17 -18.42 8.76
#